data_d88ac604c80c8e2e5775fbe7e5c75831
#
_entry.id   d88ac604c80c8e2e5775fbe7e5c75831
#
_cell.length_a   1.000
_cell.length_b   1.000
_cell.length_c   1.000
_cell.angle_alpha   90.00
_cell.angle_beta   90.00
_cell.angle_gamma   90.00
#
_symmetry.space_group_name_H-M   'P 1'
#
loop_
_entity.id
_entity.type
_entity.pdbx_description
1 polymer ?
#
loop_
_entity_poly.entity_id
_entity_poly.type
_entity_poly.pdbx_seq_one_letter_code
_entity_poly.pdbx_strand_id
1 'polypeptide(L)'
;MKITVYQKPSCTTCREVYKALEESGVDFTAVDYYVDPLSKHKLEKLLKKMGMKAPELLRKKEEIYKTLGLDKKNLSEEECVDLMVRHPDLIQRPIVEKGQKAILARPAERLKEIL
;
A
#
# COMPACT_ATOMS: atom_id res chain seq x y z
N MET A 1 7.23 12.11 14.82
CA MET A 1 7.75 11.26 13.72
C MET A 1 7.10 11.64 12.41
N LYS A 2 7.89 11.59 11.35
CA LYS A 2 7.38 11.90 10.02
C LYS A 2 6.51 10.78 9.48
N ILE A 3 5.39 11.15 8.85
CA ILE A 3 4.47 10.21 8.23
C ILE A 3 4.76 10.18 6.73
N THR A 4 4.76 8.99 6.14
CA THR A 4 4.85 8.81 4.69
C THR A 4 3.61 8.04 4.23
N VAL A 5 2.93 8.56 3.21
CA VAL A 5 1.80 7.86 2.59
C VAL A 5 2.20 7.43 1.17
N TYR A 6 2.05 6.14 0.92
CA TYR A 6 2.32 5.53 -0.39
C TYR A 6 0.98 5.38 -1.08
N GLN A 7 0.81 6.05 -2.20
CA GLN A 7 -0.51 6.21 -2.81
C GLN A 7 -0.48 6.26 -4.32
N LYS A 8 -1.66 6.15 -4.90
CA LYS A 8 -1.95 6.49 -6.30
C LYS A 8 -2.87 7.71 -6.26
N PRO A 9 -2.46 8.87 -6.78
CA PRO A 9 -3.26 10.11 -6.64
C PRO A 9 -4.68 10.04 -7.20
N SER A 10 -4.93 9.17 -8.18
CA SER A 10 -6.26 8.99 -8.77
C SER A 10 -7.19 8.10 -7.95
N CYS A 11 -6.69 7.45 -6.91
CA CYS A 11 -7.48 6.56 -6.05
C CYS A 11 -8.32 7.36 -5.08
N THR A 12 -9.62 7.07 -5.00
CA THR A 12 -10.56 7.80 -4.11
C THR A 12 -10.15 7.69 -2.64
N THR A 13 -9.88 6.47 -2.16
CA THR A 13 -9.45 6.25 -0.78
C THR A 13 -8.12 6.97 -0.49
N CYS A 14 -7.20 6.95 -1.44
CA CYS A 14 -5.93 7.67 -1.30
C CYS A 14 -6.15 9.18 -1.13
N ARG A 15 -7.06 9.75 -1.91
CA ARG A 15 -7.38 11.18 -1.80
C ARG A 15 -8.03 11.52 -0.46
N GLU A 16 -8.90 10.64 0.04
CA GLU A 16 -9.52 10.82 1.35
C GLU A 16 -8.48 10.83 2.47
N VAL A 17 -7.54 9.90 2.42
CA VAL A 17 -6.46 9.80 3.42
C VAL A 17 -5.53 11.02 3.31
N TYR A 18 -5.18 11.42 2.10
CA TYR A 18 -4.34 12.60 1.88
C TYR A 18 -4.98 13.84 2.51
N LYS A 19 -6.28 14.07 2.23
CA LYS A 19 -7.02 15.19 2.78
C LYS A 19 -7.07 15.15 4.30
N ALA A 20 -7.32 13.97 4.87
CA ALA A 20 -7.36 13.81 6.32
C ALA A 20 -6.01 14.12 6.97
N LEU A 21 -4.91 13.74 6.33
CA LEU A 21 -3.57 14.08 6.81
C LEU A 21 -3.32 15.59 6.77
N GLU A 22 -3.73 16.24 5.69
CA GLU A 22 -3.61 17.71 5.60
C GLU A 22 -4.42 18.41 6.69
N GLU A 23 -5.65 17.98 6.90
CA GLU A 23 -6.54 18.57 7.91
C GLU A 23 -6.06 18.34 9.34
N SER A 24 -5.35 17.24 9.59
CA SER A 24 -4.82 16.94 10.91
C SER A 24 -3.62 17.82 11.30
N GLY A 25 -3.02 18.51 10.34
CA GLY A 25 -1.86 19.35 10.59
C GLY A 25 -0.55 18.61 10.82
N VAL A 26 -0.52 17.30 10.64
CA VAL A 26 0.73 16.53 10.81
C VAL A 26 1.64 16.75 9.60
N ASP A 27 2.95 16.63 9.85
CA ASP A 27 3.94 16.68 8.79
C ASP A 27 3.99 15.32 8.09
N PHE A 28 3.77 15.30 6.77
CA PHE A 28 3.79 14.07 6.00
C PHE A 28 4.32 14.27 4.59
N THR A 29 4.80 13.17 4.01
CA THR A 29 5.25 13.11 2.62
C THR A 29 4.38 12.10 1.88
N ALA A 30 3.90 12.48 0.69
CA ALA A 30 3.16 11.57 -0.18
C ALA A 30 4.09 11.04 -1.26
N VAL A 31 4.10 9.72 -1.44
CA VAL A 31 4.88 9.05 -2.47
C VAL A 31 3.92 8.39 -3.45
N ASP A 32 4.00 8.81 -4.72
CA ASP A 32 3.29 8.14 -5.80
C ASP A 32 4.18 6.98 -6.27
N TYR A 33 3.84 5.77 -5.86
CA TYR A 33 4.67 4.61 -6.16
C TYR A 33 4.57 4.13 -7.62
N TYR A 34 3.76 4.78 -8.44
CA TYR A 34 3.76 4.57 -9.89
C TYR A 34 4.88 5.38 -10.55
N VAL A 35 5.22 6.52 -9.98
CA VAL A 35 6.30 7.40 -10.46
C VAL A 35 7.61 7.05 -9.78
N ASP A 36 7.55 6.76 -8.48
CA ASP A 36 8.69 6.41 -7.64
C ASP A 36 8.44 5.01 -7.05
N PRO A 37 8.75 3.96 -7.83
CA PRO A 37 8.37 2.59 -7.47
C PRO A 37 8.96 2.10 -6.15
N LEU A 38 8.17 1.29 -5.45
CA LEU A 38 8.65 0.61 -4.26
C LEU A 38 9.61 -0.52 -4.67
N SER A 39 10.76 -0.58 -4.01
CA SER A 39 11.68 -1.70 -4.18
C SER A 39 11.13 -2.93 -3.45
N LYS A 40 11.61 -4.11 -3.83
CA LYS A 40 11.26 -5.35 -3.13
C LYS A 40 11.55 -5.24 -1.63
N HIS A 41 12.74 -4.74 -1.29
CA HIS A 41 13.16 -4.57 0.10
C HIS A 41 12.21 -3.64 0.86
N LYS A 42 11.84 -2.50 0.26
CA LYS A 42 10.95 -1.54 0.90
C LYS A 42 9.56 -2.14 1.10
N LEU A 43 9.04 -2.86 0.11
CA LEU A 43 7.73 -3.50 0.21
C LEU A 43 7.72 -4.56 1.31
N GLU A 44 8.77 -5.36 1.41
CA GLU A 44 8.91 -6.35 2.46
C GLU A 44 8.93 -5.71 3.85
N LYS A 45 9.64 -4.58 3.98
CA LYS A 45 9.67 -3.83 5.24
C LYS A 45 8.29 -3.29 5.62
N LEU A 46 7.55 -2.75 4.65
CA LEU A 46 6.20 -2.24 4.90
C LEU A 46 5.26 -3.35 5.33
N LEU A 47 5.32 -4.50 4.69
CA LEU A 47 4.51 -5.67 5.07
C LEU A 47 4.79 -6.07 6.51
N LYS A 48 6.06 -6.11 6.89
CA LYS A 48 6.46 -6.45 8.25
C LYS A 48 5.91 -5.43 9.26
N LYS A 49 6.01 -4.14 8.95
CA LYS A 49 5.49 -3.07 9.81
C LYS A 49 3.97 -3.13 9.95
N MET A 50 3.28 -3.55 8.89
CA MET A 50 1.82 -3.70 8.91
C MET A 50 1.36 -4.99 9.58
N GLY A 51 2.27 -5.94 9.79
CA GLY A 51 1.92 -7.27 10.28
C GLY A 51 1.07 -8.05 9.29
N MET A 52 1.27 -7.80 8.00
CA MET A 52 0.51 -8.44 6.92
C MET A 52 1.36 -9.41 6.11
N LYS A 53 0.73 -10.45 5.59
CA LYS A 53 1.33 -11.32 4.60
C LYS A 53 1.10 -10.73 3.21
N ALA A 54 2.02 -10.98 2.28
CA ALA A 54 1.92 -10.43 0.93
C ALA A 54 0.60 -10.76 0.23
N PRO A 55 0.06 -11.99 0.32
CA PRO A 55 -1.24 -12.29 -0.29
C PRO A 55 -2.38 -11.41 0.22
N GLU A 56 -2.32 -10.96 1.47
CA GLU A 56 -3.34 -10.09 2.06
C GLU A 56 -3.31 -8.68 1.48
N LEU A 57 -2.15 -8.24 0.98
CA LEU A 57 -1.99 -6.93 0.38
C LEU A 57 -2.35 -6.91 -1.11
N LEU A 58 -2.47 -8.08 -1.75
CA LEU A 58 -2.82 -8.17 -3.16
C LEU A 58 -4.21 -7.58 -3.43
N ARG A 59 -4.28 -6.72 -4.44
CA ARG A 59 -5.52 -6.12 -4.90
C ARG A 59 -6.16 -7.03 -5.94
N LYS A 60 -6.99 -7.98 -5.49
CA LYS A 60 -7.56 -9.07 -6.31
C LYS A 60 -8.63 -8.60 -7.30
N LYS A 61 -9.13 -7.38 -7.15
CA LYS A 61 -10.15 -6.83 -8.03
C LYS A 61 -9.58 -6.20 -9.30
N GLU A 62 -8.26 -6.08 -9.39
CA GLU A 62 -7.61 -5.48 -10.55
C GLU A 62 -7.67 -6.41 -11.76
N GLU A 63 -7.81 -5.82 -12.93
CA GLU A 63 -7.85 -6.57 -14.18
C GLU A 63 -6.59 -7.38 -14.41
N ILE A 64 -5.42 -6.82 -14.06
CA ILE A 64 -4.13 -7.52 -14.21
C ILE A 64 -4.10 -8.82 -13.39
N TYR A 65 -4.78 -8.87 -12.25
CA TYR A 65 -4.88 -10.07 -11.43
C TYR A 65 -5.52 -11.22 -12.22
N LYS A 66 -6.59 -10.91 -12.94
CA LYS A 66 -7.31 -11.90 -13.78
C LYS A 66 -6.53 -12.23 -15.04
N THR A 67 -5.94 -11.22 -15.68
CA THR A 67 -5.17 -11.39 -16.92
C THR A 67 -3.99 -12.32 -16.72
N LEU A 68 -3.31 -12.23 -15.57
CA LEU A 68 -2.20 -13.10 -15.23
C LEU A 68 -2.64 -14.46 -14.68
N GLY A 69 -3.95 -14.68 -14.50
CA GLY A 69 -4.48 -15.93 -13.97
C GLY A 69 -4.08 -16.20 -12.52
N LEU A 70 -3.87 -15.16 -11.74
CA LEU A 70 -3.38 -15.30 -10.35
C LEU A 70 -4.39 -15.95 -9.42
N ASP A 71 -5.68 -15.84 -9.74
CA ASP A 71 -6.76 -16.48 -8.99
C ASP A 71 -6.68 -18.02 -9.03
N LYS A 72 -5.99 -18.56 -10.04
CA LYS A 72 -5.83 -20.00 -10.24
C LYS A 72 -4.48 -20.52 -9.74
N LYS A 73 -3.64 -19.64 -9.19
CA LYS A 73 -2.28 -20.00 -8.74
C LYS A 73 -2.21 -20.00 -7.23
N ASN A 74 -1.41 -20.92 -6.70
CA ASN A 74 -1.09 -20.94 -5.28
C ASN A 74 0.25 -20.23 -5.09
N LEU A 75 0.17 -18.91 -4.83
CA LEU A 75 1.33 -18.04 -4.78
C LEU A 75 2.03 -18.08 -3.42
N SER A 76 3.36 -18.16 -3.44
CA SER A 76 4.17 -18.02 -2.23
C SER A 76 4.25 -16.55 -1.83
N GLU A 77 4.72 -16.30 -0.61
CA GLU A 77 4.95 -14.95 -0.10
C GLU A 77 5.86 -14.17 -1.05
N GLU A 78 6.98 -14.76 -1.43
CA GLU A 78 7.95 -14.12 -2.30
C GLU A 78 7.40 -13.83 -3.70
N GLU A 79 6.64 -14.77 -4.26
CA GLU A 79 6.00 -14.57 -5.56
C GLU A 79 5.03 -13.40 -5.53
N CYS A 80 4.26 -13.26 -4.46
CA CYS A 80 3.33 -12.13 -4.29
C CYS A 80 4.08 -10.80 -4.25
N VAL A 81 5.18 -10.74 -3.49
CA VAL A 81 6.00 -9.53 -3.42
C VAL A 81 6.55 -9.16 -4.79
N ASP A 82 7.12 -10.13 -5.51
CA ASP A 82 7.68 -9.90 -6.84
C ASP A 82 6.63 -9.39 -7.82
N LEU A 83 5.42 -9.95 -7.77
CA LEU A 83 4.30 -9.52 -8.61
C LEU A 83 3.88 -8.08 -8.31
N MET A 84 3.80 -7.73 -7.03
CA MET A 84 3.42 -6.37 -6.63
C MET A 84 4.47 -5.34 -7.04
N VAL A 85 5.75 -5.71 -6.99
CA VAL A 85 6.83 -4.82 -7.43
C VAL A 85 6.75 -4.58 -8.95
N ARG A 86 6.49 -5.63 -9.73
CA ARG A 86 6.35 -5.50 -11.18
C ARG A 86 5.06 -4.83 -11.61
N HIS A 87 3.99 -5.03 -10.86
CA HIS A 87 2.64 -4.57 -11.20
C HIS A 87 2.07 -3.77 -10.03
N PRO A 88 2.39 -2.46 -9.95
CA PRO A 88 1.91 -1.62 -8.83
C PRO A 88 0.39 -1.62 -8.65
N ASP A 89 -0.37 -1.89 -9.70
CA ASP A 89 -1.84 -2.01 -9.60
C ASP A 89 -2.27 -3.12 -8.63
N LEU A 90 -1.41 -4.10 -8.39
CA LEU A 90 -1.71 -5.21 -7.49
C LEU A 90 -1.54 -4.86 -6.01
N ILE A 91 -0.98 -3.70 -5.70
CA ILE A 91 -0.79 -3.26 -4.32
C ILE A 91 -2.03 -2.53 -3.83
N GLN A 92 -2.62 -3.00 -2.74
CA GLN A 92 -3.69 -2.25 -2.09
C GLN A 92 -3.14 -0.95 -1.51
N ARG A 93 -3.93 0.10 -1.50
CA ARG A 93 -3.51 1.46 -1.15
C ARG A 93 -4.60 2.25 -0.48
N PRO A 94 -4.26 3.31 0.29
CA PRO A 94 -2.90 3.78 0.57
C PRO A 94 -2.26 3.03 1.74
N ILE A 95 -0.92 3.00 1.75
CA ILE A 95 -0.14 2.52 2.88
C ILE A 95 0.39 3.74 3.61
N VAL A 96 0.19 3.81 4.92
CA VAL A 96 0.66 4.92 5.74
C VAL A 96 1.69 4.39 6.72
N GLU A 97 2.89 4.97 6.69
CA GLU A 97 4.01 4.58 7.52
C GLU A 97 4.36 5.69 8.51
N LYS A 98 4.53 5.33 9.77
CA LYS A 98 4.96 6.26 10.84
C LYS A 98 5.95 5.54 11.74
N GLY A 99 7.24 5.83 11.58
CA GLY A 99 8.28 5.17 12.34
C GLY A 99 8.32 3.67 12.08
N GLN A 100 8.15 2.88 13.14
CA GLN A 100 8.19 1.42 13.04
C GLN A 100 6.83 0.78 12.74
N LYS A 101 5.80 1.61 12.56
CA LYS A 101 4.44 1.15 12.27
C LYS A 101 4.03 1.54 10.86
N ALA A 102 3.21 0.70 10.27
CA ALA A 102 2.53 1.02 9.01
C ALA A 102 1.16 0.38 9.01
N ILE A 103 0.23 0.95 8.27
CA ILE A 103 -1.10 0.39 8.09
C ILE A 103 -1.54 0.51 6.64
N LEU A 104 -2.44 -0.37 6.24
CA LEU A 104 -3.22 -0.19 5.02
C LEU A 104 -4.44 0.65 5.43
N ALA A 105 -4.45 1.93 5.07
CA ALA A 105 -5.52 2.86 5.45
C ALA A 105 -6.73 2.70 4.52
N ARG A 106 -7.33 1.54 4.57
CA ARG A 106 -8.47 1.16 3.75
C ARG A 106 -9.45 0.33 4.60
N PRO A 107 -10.62 0.86 4.97
CA PRO A 107 -11.11 2.22 4.62
C PRO A 107 -10.28 3.36 5.26
N ALA A 108 -10.53 4.57 4.79
CA ALA A 108 -9.75 5.75 5.21
C ALA A 108 -9.78 6.00 6.72
N GLU A 109 -10.85 5.60 7.39
CA GLU A 109 -11.00 5.74 8.86
C GLU A 109 -9.92 5.02 9.63
N ARG A 110 -9.29 4.01 9.04
CA ARG A 110 -8.18 3.29 9.67
C ARG A 110 -6.96 4.17 9.93
N LEU A 111 -6.90 5.34 9.29
CA LEU A 111 -5.83 6.31 9.54
C LEU A 111 -5.69 6.64 11.04
N LYS A 112 -6.81 6.60 11.79
CA LYS A 112 -6.81 6.85 13.23
C LYS A 112 -5.91 5.91 14.02
N GLU A 113 -5.66 4.72 13.47
CA GLU A 113 -4.83 3.70 14.14
C GLU A 113 -3.37 4.10 14.21
N ILE A 114 -2.92 5.06 13.39
CA ILE A 114 -1.52 5.44 13.28
C ILE A 114 -1.26 6.91 13.62
N LEU A 115 -2.27 7.71 13.71
CA LEU A 115 -2.13 9.12 14.08
C LEU A 115 -1.84 9.38 15.57
#